data_78e59ea2a1c24f1fbfe9394d521fabb5
#
_entry.id   78e59ea2a1c24f1fbfe9394d521fabb5
#
_cell.length_a   1.000
_cell.length_b   1.000
_cell.length_c   1.000
_cell.angle_alpha   90.00
_cell.angle_beta   90.00
_cell.angle_gamma   90.00
#
_symmetry.space_group_name_H-M   'P 1'
#
loop_
_entity.id
_entity.type
_entity.pdbx_description
1 polymer ?
#
loop_
_entity_poly.entity_id
_entity_poly.type
_entity_poly.pdbx_seq_one_letter_code
_entity_poly.pdbx_strand_id
1 'polypeptide(L)'
;MDKKRPLIFITNDDSYFSKGISVLIRLMKQLGDVVVVAPKDEMSGKSHSITSNAPLKLKTMEISSGYEGYILNGTPVDCVKIAINKILANRKIDLLVSGINHGSNASINTIYSGTMAAVFEGCAESIPSVGFSIDTANKDADFTNCEQIITSICKDVLANGLEQGVCLNVNFPVGEIKGVKVCHQAKAYWEEEFVEYKTPHGEPYYWLSGTYHCLDNSPKADYLAMQESYASVVPMQVDFTAYKVMEEIKNRFEKC
;
A
#
# COMPACT_ATOMS: atom_id res chain seq x y z
N MET A 1 -0.92 32.39 15.96
CA MET A 1 -0.92 31.88 14.56
C MET A 1 -1.60 30.53 14.60
N ASP A 2 -2.77 30.39 14.01
CA ASP A 2 -3.43 29.10 13.90
C ASP A 2 -2.51 28.18 13.09
N LYS A 3 -2.10 27.07 13.71
CA LYS A 3 -1.24 26.08 13.06
C LYS A 3 -2.05 25.46 11.92
N LYS A 4 -1.67 25.73 10.67
CA LYS A 4 -2.33 25.17 9.48
C LYS A 4 -2.41 23.65 9.64
N ARG A 5 -3.60 23.08 9.49
CA ARG A 5 -3.79 21.63 9.56
C ARG A 5 -2.99 20.93 8.45
N PRO A 6 -2.33 19.79 8.71
CA PRO A 6 -1.63 19.06 7.69
C PRO A 6 -2.59 18.56 6.60
N LEU A 7 -2.11 18.50 5.37
CA LEU A 7 -2.85 17.94 4.24
C LEU A 7 -2.51 16.46 4.08
N ILE A 8 -3.50 15.59 4.23
CA ILE A 8 -3.37 14.14 4.11
C ILE A 8 -4.06 13.68 2.83
N PHE A 9 -3.30 13.04 1.95
CA PHE A 9 -3.82 12.42 0.75
C PHE A 9 -4.07 10.94 0.98
N ILE A 10 -5.26 10.44 0.59
CA ILE A 10 -5.69 9.04 0.77
C ILE A 10 -5.99 8.40 -0.60
N THR A 11 -5.53 7.18 -0.76
CA THR A 11 -5.88 6.28 -1.87
C THR A 11 -5.94 4.83 -1.42
N ASN A 12 -6.25 3.89 -2.31
CA ASN A 12 -6.22 2.44 -2.11
C ASN A 12 -6.20 1.69 -3.46
N ASP A 13 -6.25 0.36 -3.43
CA ASP A 13 -6.46 -0.50 -4.61
C ASP A 13 -7.74 -1.35 -4.53
N ASP A 14 -8.44 -1.36 -3.39
CA ASP A 14 -9.74 -2.04 -3.19
C ASP A 14 -10.95 -1.24 -3.72
N SER A 15 -10.74 -0.11 -4.40
CA SER A 15 -11.72 0.85 -4.90
C SER A 15 -12.31 1.82 -3.85
N TYR A 16 -13.02 2.84 -4.38
CA TYR A 16 -13.59 3.94 -3.59
C TYR A 16 -14.67 3.53 -2.58
N PHE A 17 -15.32 2.39 -2.77
CA PHE A 17 -16.41 1.92 -1.90
C PHE A 17 -15.96 0.91 -0.84
N SER A 18 -14.65 0.60 -0.76
CA SER A 18 -14.15 -0.37 0.21
C SER A 18 -14.31 0.13 1.66
N LYS A 19 -14.50 -0.81 2.57
CA LYS A 19 -14.59 -0.48 4.01
C LYS A 19 -13.29 0.11 4.54
N GLY A 20 -12.14 -0.38 4.05
CA GLY A 20 -10.81 0.07 4.46
C GLY A 20 -10.57 1.55 4.20
N ILE A 21 -10.92 2.07 3.01
CA ILE A 21 -10.73 3.50 2.70
C ILE A 21 -11.66 4.38 3.57
N SER A 22 -12.88 3.91 3.85
CA SER A 22 -13.83 4.63 4.72
C SER A 22 -13.30 4.77 6.15
N VAL A 23 -12.65 3.72 6.68
CA VAL A 23 -11.99 3.75 7.98
C VAL A 23 -10.82 4.74 7.97
N LEU A 24 -9.94 4.70 6.94
CA LEU A 24 -8.84 5.67 6.81
C LEU A 24 -9.33 7.11 6.75
N ILE A 25 -10.36 7.41 5.97
CA ILE A 25 -10.96 8.76 5.90
C ILE A 25 -11.35 9.22 7.30
N ARG A 26 -12.07 8.41 8.06
CA ARG A 26 -12.53 8.72 9.41
C ARG A 26 -11.38 9.00 10.38
N LEU A 27 -10.31 8.19 10.33
CA LEU A 27 -9.14 8.34 11.19
C LEU A 27 -8.33 9.58 10.81
N MET A 28 -8.06 9.78 9.53
CA MET A 28 -7.21 10.88 9.05
C MET A 28 -7.88 12.24 9.18
N LYS A 29 -9.20 12.35 9.11
CA LYS A 29 -9.96 13.61 9.41
C LYS A 29 -9.70 14.14 10.82
N GLN A 30 -9.33 13.29 11.76
CA GLN A 30 -8.95 13.70 13.11
C GLN A 30 -7.56 14.35 13.15
N LEU A 31 -6.69 14.02 12.18
CA LEU A 31 -5.30 14.46 12.14
C LEU A 31 -5.07 15.68 11.24
N GLY A 32 -5.83 15.80 10.14
CA GLY A 32 -5.61 16.85 9.15
C GLY A 32 -6.78 17.08 8.22
N ASP A 33 -6.53 17.88 7.20
CA ASP A 33 -7.40 18.05 6.05
C ASP A 33 -7.18 16.89 5.10
N VAL A 34 -8.26 16.26 4.66
CA VAL A 34 -8.19 15.02 3.86
C VAL A 34 -8.60 15.30 2.43
N VAL A 35 -7.84 14.75 1.47
CA VAL A 35 -8.22 14.65 0.06
C VAL A 35 -8.11 13.19 -0.36
N VAL A 36 -9.14 12.67 -1.04
CA VAL A 36 -9.20 11.28 -1.49
C VAL A 36 -9.28 11.23 -3.01
N VAL A 37 -8.42 10.42 -3.62
CA VAL A 37 -8.57 9.97 -5.01
C VAL A 37 -8.42 8.45 -5.00
N ALA A 38 -9.48 7.74 -5.37
CA ALA A 38 -9.49 6.28 -5.33
C ALA A 38 -9.83 5.69 -6.70
N PRO A 39 -9.35 4.48 -7.02
CA PRO A 39 -9.76 3.76 -8.21
C PRO A 39 -11.27 3.49 -8.21
N LYS A 40 -11.85 3.55 -9.41
CA LYS A 40 -13.26 3.19 -9.61
C LYS A 40 -13.51 1.70 -9.33
N ASP A 41 -12.62 0.86 -9.81
CA ASP A 41 -12.73 -0.59 -9.76
C ASP A 41 -11.58 -1.17 -8.91
N GLU A 42 -11.72 -2.42 -8.45
CA GLU A 42 -10.65 -3.12 -7.74
C GLU A 42 -9.42 -3.30 -8.64
N MET A 43 -8.24 -2.99 -8.11
CA MET A 43 -6.95 -3.01 -8.80
C MET A 43 -5.93 -3.95 -8.13
N SER A 44 -6.41 -4.97 -7.40
CA SER A 44 -5.57 -5.98 -6.76
C SER A 44 -4.63 -6.67 -7.75
N GLY A 45 -3.38 -6.89 -7.35
CA GLY A 45 -2.37 -7.55 -8.18
C GLY A 45 -1.88 -6.72 -9.37
N LYS A 46 -2.18 -5.42 -9.42
CA LYS A 46 -1.74 -4.54 -10.53
C LYS A 46 -0.32 -4.00 -10.35
N SER A 47 0.32 -4.26 -9.20
CA SER A 47 1.68 -3.77 -8.96
C SER A 47 1.80 -2.25 -9.22
N HIS A 48 2.98 -1.76 -9.60
CA HIS A 48 3.25 -0.35 -9.90
C HIS A 48 2.88 0.02 -11.36
N SER A 49 1.71 -0.43 -11.83
CA SER A 49 1.26 -0.14 -13.20
C SER A 49 0.67 1.27 -13.33
N ILE A 50 0.86 1.86 -14.52
CA ILE A 50 0.28 3.13 -14.94
C ILE A 50 -0.59 2.96 -16.19
N THR A 51 -1.58 3.82 -16.37
CA THR A 51 -2.43 3.85 -17.57
C THR A 51 -1.86 4.80 -18.60
N SER A 52 -1.11 4.28 -19.58
CA SER A 52 -0.47 5.07 -20.65
C SER A 52 -1.21 5.04 -21.99
N ASN A 53 -2.14 4.09 -22.18
CA ASN A 53 -2.77 3.80 -23.46
C ASN A 53 -4.28 4.13 -23.52
N ALA A 54 -4.83 4.75 -22.48
CA ALA A 54 -6.22 5.14 -22.40
C ALA A 54 -6.41 6.45 -21.62
N PRO A 55 -7.46 7.24 -21.90
CA PRO A 55 -7.73 8.46 -21.15
C PRO A 55 -8.23 8.15 -19.74
N LEU A 56 -7.68 8.87 -18.76
CA LEU A 56 -8.15 8.87 -17.39
C LEU A 56 -9.34 9.81 -17.21
N LYS A 57 -10.39 9.34 -16.55
CA LYS A 57 -11.62 10.08 -16.28
C LYS A 57 -11.80 10.25 -14.78
N LEU A 58 -11.74 11.50 -14.34
CA LEU A 58 -11.93 11.89 -12.94
C LEU A 58 -13.37 12.32 -12.70
N LYS A 59 -13.99 11.84 -11.63
CA LYS A 59 -15.33 12.22 -11.19
C LYS A 59 -15.32 12.50 -9.69
N THR A 60 -16.13 13.45 -9.25
CA THR A 60 -16.42 13.66 -7.84
C THR A 60 -17.63 12.84 -7.42
N MET A 61 -17.52 12.11 -6.33
CA MET A 61 -18.57 11.25 -5.77
C MET A 61 -18.45 11.17 -4.25
N GLU A 62 -19.54 10.80 -3.59
CA GLU A 62 -19.49 10.38 -2.19
C GLU A 62 -18.75 9.05 -2.06
N ILE A 63 -17.69 9.02 -1.25
CA ILE A 63 -16.83 7.84 -1.01
C ILE A 63 -17.18 7.19 0.34
N SER A 64 -17.53 8.02 1.33
CA SER A 64 -17.91 7.58 2.66
C SER A 64 -19.00 8.47 3.19
N SER A 65 -19.76 8.05 4.18
CA SER A 65 -20.90 8.78 4.73
C SER A 65 -20.63 10.29 4.92
N GLY A 66 -21.21 11.11 4.06
CA GLY A 66 -21.03 12.57 4.03
C GLY A 66 -19.63 13.05 3.63
N TYR A 67 -18.78 12.20 3.02
CA TYR A 67 -17.48 12.62 2.49
C TYR A 67 -17.43 12.49 0.97
N GLU A 68 -17.27 13.60 0.30
CA GLU A 68 -17.11 13.72 -1.14
C GLU A 68 -15.61 13.64 -1.49
N GLY A 69 -15.24 12.79 -2.47
CA GLY A 69 -13.89 12.63 -2.96
C GLY A 69 -13.87 12.39 -4.46
N TYR A 70 -12.71 12.04 -5.00
CA TYR A 70 -12.50 11.83 -6.42
C TYR A 70 -12.37 10.34 -6.74
N ILE A 71 -12.98 9.93 -7.86
CA ILE A 71 -12.92 8.57 -8.39
C ILE A 71 -12.28 8.61 -9.77
N LEU A 72 -11.29 7.75 -9.99
CA LEU A 72 -10.53 7.65 -11.22
C LEU A 72 -10.68 6.25 -11.85
N ASN A 73 -10.86 6.18 -13.17
CA ASN A 73 -10.81 4.90 -13.91
C ASN A 73 -9.35 4.49 -14.22
N GLY A 74 -8.50 4.51 -13.21
CA GLY A 74 -7.08 4.24 -13.31
C GLY A 74 -6.58 3.41 -12.14
N THR A 75 -5.27 3.17 -12.13
CA THR A 75 -4.57 2.43 -11.06
C THR A 75 -4.39 3.31 -9.81
N PRO A 76 -3.99 2.73 -8.66
CA PRO A 76 -3.59 3.51 -7.49
C PRO A 76 -2.47 4.52 -7.77
N VAL A 77 -1.51 4.15 -8.62
CA VAL A 77 -0.43 5.05 -9.08
C VAL A 77 -0.99 6.22 -9.89
N ASP A 78 -1.94 5.96 -10.79
CA ASP A 78 -2.62 7.03 -11.54
C ASP A 78 -3.37 7.98 -10.60
N CYS A 79 -3.97 7.47 -9.53
CA CYS A 79 -4.63 8.28 -8.51
C CYS A 79 -3.64 9.23 -7.81
N VAL A 80 -2.44 8.75 -7.47
CA VAL A 80 -1.38 9.60 -6.90
C VAL A 80 -0.95 10.66 -7.89
N LYS A 81 -0.65 10.27 -9.14
CA LYS A 81 -0.21 11.20 -10.19
C LYS A 81 -1.26 12.30 -10.48
N ILE A 82 -2.53 11.94 -10.59
CA ILE A 82 -3.62 12.90 -10.80
C ILE A 82 -3.77 13.82 -9.58
N ALA A 83 -3.69 13.29 -8.35
CA ALA A 83 -3.75 14.10 -7.14
C ALA A 83 -2.65 15.17 -7.14
N ILE A 84 -1.41 14.79 -7.34
CA ILE A 84 -0.25 15.69 -7.29
C ILE A 84 -0.32 16.72 -8.42
N ASN A 85 -0.57 16.27 -9.65
CA ASN A 85 -0.41 17.12 -10.84
C ASN A 85 -1.64 17.98 -11.18
N LYS A 86 -2.84 17.63 -10.68
CA LYS A 86 -4.08 18.31 -11.07
C LYS A 86 -4.87 18.82 -9.87
N ILE A 87 -5.15 17.97 -8.88
CA ILE A 87 -6.06 18.33 -7.79
C ILE A 87 -5.32 19.17 -6.74
N LEU A 88 -4.08 18.81 -6.43
CA LEU A 88 -3.25 19.40 -5.38
C LEU A 88 -2.00 20.11 -5.91
N ALA A 89 -1.95 20.46 -7.22
CA ALA A 89 -0.77 20.95 -7.91
C ALA A 89 -0.03 22.14 -7.22
N ASN A 90 -0.76 22.93 -6.40
CA ASN A 90 -0.20 24.07 -5.68
C ASN A 90 -0.25 23.88 -4.16
N ARG A 91 -0.40 22.64 -3.67
CA ARG A 91 -0.53 22.33 -2.25
C ARG A 91 0.49 21.26 -1.87
N LYS A 92 1.27 21.54 -0.82
CA LYS A 92 2.15 20.52 -0.24
C LYS A 92 1.28 19.44 0.43
N ILE A 93 1.52 18.19 0.07
CA ILE A 93 0.97 17.02 0.75
C ILE A 93 1.92 16.69 1.91
N ASP A 94 1.41 16.65 3.14
CA ASP A 94 2.20 16.37 4.33
C ASP A 94 2.27 14.88 4.66
N LEU A 95 1.30 14.09 4.19
CA LEU A 95 1.26 12.64 4.35
C LEU A 95 0.41 12.00 3.25
N LEU A 96 0.91 10.90 2.66
CA LEU A 96 0.14 10.00 1.83
C LEU A 96 -0.15 8.72 2.60
N VAL A 97 -1.41 8.29 2.65
CA VAL A 97 -1.82 6.98 3.18
C VAL A 97 -2.55 6.17 2.13
N SER A 98 -2.20 4.90 2.00
CA SER A 98 -2.83 3.97 1.08
C SER A 98 -3.40 2.76 1.82
N GLY A 99 -4.64 2.38 1.53
CA GLY A 99 -5.32 1.23 2.13
C GLY A 99 -6.67 1.60 2.78
N ILE A 100 -7.15 0.92 3.83
CA ILE A 100 -6.58 -0.31 4.42
C ILE A 100 -6.90 -1.47 3.48
N ASN A 101 -5.88 -2.14 2.96
CA ASN A 101 -6.02 -3.22 2.00
C ASN A 101 -6.57 -4.49 2.67
N HIS A 102 -7.45 -5.20 1.97
CA HIS A 102 -7.86 -6.55 2.32
C HIS A 102 -6.89 -7.56 1.67
N GLY A 103 -6.07 -8.19 2.48
CA GLY A 103 -4.97 -9.06 2.09
C GLY A 103 -3.60 -8.50 2.50
N SER A 104 -2.74 -9.38 2.97
CA SER A 104 -1.39 -9.00 3.42
C SER A 104 -0.51 -8.57 2.26
N ASN A 105 0.19 -7.46 2.43
CA ASN A 105 1.26 -6.97 1.56
C ASN A 105 2.65 -7.18 2.19
N ALA A 106 2.77 -8.08 3.16
CA ALA A 106 4.05 -8.48 3.73
C ALA A 106 4.85 -9.35 2.78
N SER A 107 6.16 -9.45 3.01
CA SER A 107 7.06 -10.32 2.27
C SER A 107 7.05 -10.02 0.75
N ILE A 108 7.09 -11.06 -0.08
CA ILE A 108 7.08 -10.97 -1.55
C ILE A 108 5.81 -10.33 -2.11
N ASN A 109 4.68 -10.36 -1.37
CA ASN A 109 3.43 -9.78 -1.82
C ASN A 109 3.53 -8.26 -2.06
N THR A 110 4.47 -7.59 -1.41
CA THR A 110 4.76 -6.16 -1.63
C THR A 110 4.94 -5.80 -3.09
N ILE A 111 5.60 -6.65 -3.90
CA ILE A 111 5.88 -6.35 -5.32
C ILE A 111 4.65 -6.42 -6.22
N TYR A 112 3.60 -7.13 -5.80
CA TYR A 112 2.34 -7.25 -6.55
C TYR A 112 1.28 -6.24 -6.08
N SER A 113 1.52 -5.54 -4.98
CA SER A 113 0.57 -4.69 -4.28
C SER A 113 0.30 -3.37 -4.98
N GLY A 114 -0.97 -3.09 -5.28
CA GLY A 114 -1.42 -1.78 -5.71
C GLY A 114 -1.40 -0.75 -4.57
N THR A 115 -1.70 -1.17 -3.33
CA THR A 115 -1.58 -0.34 -2.13
C THR A 115 -0.16 0.19 -1.97
N MET A 116 0.85 -0.70 -2.01
CA MET A 116 2.25 -0.29 -1.88
C MET A 116 2.77 0.46 -3.10
N ALA A 117 2.24 0.19 -4.29
CA ALA A 117 2.57 0.95 -5.48
C ALA A 117 2.22 2.45 -5.33
N ALA A 118 1.06 2.78 -4.77
CA ALA A 118 0.71 4.17 -4.46
C ALA A 118 1.65 4.79 -3.41
N VAL A 119 2.08 4.00 -2.43
CA VAL A 119 3.04 4.44 -1.40
C VAL A 119 4.42 4.71 -2.00
N PHE A 120 4.90 3.82 -2.86
CA PHE A 120 6.17 4.00 -3.58
C PHE A 120 6.14 5.21 -4.51
N GLU A 121 5.02 5.44 -5.21
CA GLU A 121 4.85 6.63 -6.05
C GLU A 121 4.91 7.92 -5.21
N GLY A 122 4.19 7.98 -4.08
CA GLY A 122 4.25 9.12 -3.16
C GLY A 122 5.65 9.34 -2.59
N CYS A 123 6.35 8.27 -2.25
CA CYS A 123 7.73 8.30 -1.76
C CYS A 123 8.71 8.84 -2.85
N ALA A 124 8.55 8.43 -4.12
CA ALA A 124 9.32 8.93 -5.23
C ALA A 124 9.10 10.44 -5.46
N GLU A 125 7.90 10.94 -5.17
CA GLU A 125 7.56 12.37 -5.18
C GLU A 125 7.95 13.11 -3.88
N SER A 126 8.76 12.47 -3.02
CA SER A 126 9.23 13.02 -1.74
C SER A 126 8.11 13.34 -0.75
N ILE A 127 7.00 12.63 -0.81
CA ILE A 127 5.89 12.71 0.14
C ILE A 127 6.07 11.60 1.18
N PRO A 128 6.06 11.91 2.50
CA PRO A 128 5.99 10.87 3.54
C PRO A 128 4.80 9.95 3.28
N SER A 129 5.05 8.65 3.11
CA SER A 129 4.04 7.73 2.59
C SER A 129 3.96 6.44 3.40
N VAL A 130 2.73 5.99 3.72
CA VAL A 130 2.47 4.79 4.52
C VAL A 130 1.37 3.95 3.88
N GLY A 131 1.63 2.64 3.72
CA GLY A 131 0.64 1.66 3.31
C GLY A 131 0.15 0.82 4.48
N PHE A 132 -1.15 0.58 4.54
CA PHE A 132 -1.79 -0.23 5.58
C PHE A 132 -2.55 -1.40 4.96
N SER A 133 -2.33 -2.60 5.50
CA SER A 133 -2.96 -3.84 5.03
C SER A 133 -3.33 -4.74 6.21
N ILE A 134 -4.44 -5.48 6.10
CA ILE A 134 -4.83 -6.50 7.08
C ILE A 134 -4.80 -7.88 6.41
N ASP A 135 -4.31 -8.89 7.13
CA ASP A 135 -4.12 -10.25 6.60
C ASP A 135 -5.44 -11.05 6.50
N THR A 136 -6.38 -10.52 5.74
CA THR A 136 -7.65 -11.21 5.46
C THR A 136 -8.24 -10.77 4.13
N ALA A 137 -8.83 -11.71 3.39
CA ALA A 137 -9.62 -11.43 2.19
C ALA A 137 -11.09 -11.09 2.49
N ASN A 138 -11.52 -11.10 3.76
CA ASN A 138 -12.88 -10.76 4.15
C ASN A 138 -13.15 -9.27 3.96
N LYS A 139 -14.00 -8.91 3.00
CA LYS A 139 -14.37 -7.51 2.69
C LYS A 139 -15.09 -6.80 3.86
N ASP A 140 -15.67 -7.57 4.79
CA ASP A 140 -16.32 -7.07 6.01
C ASP A 140 -15.39 -7.08 7.24
N ALA A 141 -14.08 -7.13 7.04
CA ALA A 141 -13.10 -7.17 8.10
C ALA A 141 -13.35 -6.11 9.17
N ASP A 142 -13.05 -6.46 10.43
CA ASP A 142 -13.05 -5.53 11.55
C ASP A 142 -11.66 -4.89 11.69
N PHE A 143 -11.61 -3.56 11.56
CA PHE A 143 -10.39 -2.78 11.67
C PHE A 143 -10.18 -2.16 13.06
N THR A 144 -11.06 -2.41 14.03
CA THR A 144 -11.06 -1.75 15.35
C THR A 144 -9.70 -1.88 16.03
N ASN A 145 -9.10 -3.07 16.00
CA ASN A 145 -7.80 -3.32 16.63
C ASN A 145 -6.61 -2.63 15.92
N CYS A 146 -6.80 -2.19 14.66
CA CYS A 146 -5.77 -1.49 13.88
C CYS A 146 -5.79 0.03 14.08
N GLU A 147 -6.93 0.62 14.45
CA GLU A 147 -7.19 2.06 14.40
C GLU A 147 -6.23 2.90 15.23
N GLN A 148 -5.96 2.46 16.46
CA GLN A 148 -5.04 3.17 17.36
C GLN A 148 -3.61 3.15 16.81
N ILE A 149 -3.17 2.02 16.25
CA ILE A 149 -1.82 1.86 15.69
C ILE A 149 -1.69 2.72 14.43
N ILE A 150 -2.67 2.68 13.52
CA ILE A 150 -2.71 3.54 12.32
C ILE A 150 -2.60 5.01 12.71
N THR A 151 -3.42 5.45 13.67
CA THR A 151 -3.44 6.84 14.13
C THR A 151 -2.10 7.25 14.76
N SER A 152 -1.48 6.36 15.54
CA SER A 152 -0.18 6.60 16.18
C SER A 152 0.94 6.73 15.16
N ILE A 153 1.02 5.82 14.18
CA ILE A 153 2.02 5.86 13.11
C ILE A 153 1.86 7.13 12.26
N CYS A 154 0.63 7.47 11.86
CA CYS A 154 0.39 8.68 11.07
C CYS A 154 0.72 9.97 11.84
N LYS A 155 0.44 10.04 13.15
CA LYS A 155 0.85 11.16 14.02
C LYS A 155 2.36 11.30 14.10
N ASP A 156 3.07 10.19 14.26
CA ASP A 156 4.53 10.18 14.33
C ASP A 156 5.14 10.65 13.00
N VAL A 157 4.68 10.12 11.88
CA VAL A 157 5.17 10.50 10.54
C VAL A 157 4.86 11.97 10.23
N LEU A 158 3.69 12.50 10.63
CA LEU A 158 3.38 13.93 10.50
C LEU A 158 4.26 14.83 11.37
N ALA A 159 4.72 14.35 12.52
CA ALA A 159 5.54 15.11 13.44
C ALA A 159 7.03 15.08 13.10
N ASN A 160 7.54 13.91 12.70
CA ASN A 160 8.97 13.63 12.54
C ASN A 160 9.38 13.46 11.06
N GLY A 161 8.44 13.23 10.15
CA GLY A 161 8.73 12.87 8.75
C GLY A 161 9.25 11.46 8.59
N LEU A 162 9.70 11.16 7.38
CA LEU A 162 10.47 9.95 7.01
C LEU A 162 11.73 10.41 6.27
N GLU A 163 12.77 9.59 6.32
CA GLU A 163 13.98 9.83 5.53
C GLU A 163 13.61 9.86 4.03
N GLN A 164 14.30 10.70 3.26
CA GLN A 164 14.04 10.82 1.83
C GLN A 164 14.24 9.46 1.12
N GLY A 165 13.28 9.08 0.28
CA GLY A 165 13.29 7.79 -0.41
C GLY A 165 12.83 6.61 0.45
N VAL A 166 12.40 6.85 1.69
CA VAL A 166 11.86 5.82 2.60
C VAL A 166 10.35 6.00 2.79
N CYS A 167 9.63 4.90 2.77
CA CYS A 167 8.21 4.81 3.09
C CYS A 167 7.95 3.60 4.02
N LEU A 168 6.73 3.48 4.54
CA LEU A 168 6.38 2.39 5.46
C LEU A 168 5.35 1.44 4.85
N ASN A 169 5.64 0.14 4.97
CA ASN A 169 4.69 -0.95 4.72
C ASN A 169 4.24 -1.52 6.08
N VAL A 170 2.97 -1.33 6.41
CA VAL A 170 2.39 -1.74 7.70
C VAL A 170 1.36 -2.83 7.45
N ASN A 171 1.56 -4.00 8.06
CA ASN A 171 0.64 -5.12 7.94
C ASN A 171 0.13 -5.56 9.33
N PHE A 172 -1.16 -5.82 9.38
CA PHE A 172 -1.87 -6.22 10.61
C PHE A 172 -2.30 -7.68 10.53
N PRO A 173 -2.11 -8.48 11.60
CA PRO A 173 -2.78 -9.76 11.75
C PRO A 173 -4.28 -9.56 12.00
N VAL A 174 -5.06 -10.61 11.79
CA VAL A 174 -6.48 -10.63 12.18
C VAL A 174 -6.62 -10.84 13.70
N GLY A 175 -7.60 -10.19 14.32
CA GLY A 175 -7.91 -10.35 15.74
C GLY A 175 -7.11 -9.41 16.65
N GLU A 176 -6.74 -9.90 17.82
CA GLU A 176 -6.01 -9.12 18.83
C GLU A 176 -4.58 -8.83 18.36
N ILE A 177 -4.14 -7.58 18.54
CA ILE A 177 -2.79 -7.13 18.18
C ILE A 177 -2.02 -6.83 19.47
N LYS A 178 -0.97 -7.61 19.76
CA LYS A 178 -0.14 -7.49 20.96
C LYS A 178 0.72 -6.23 21.00
N GLY A 179 0.98 -5.61 19.82
CA GLY A 179 1.82 -4.44 19.69
C GLY A 179 2.41 -4.32 18.29
N VAL A 180 3.46 -3.50 18.15
CA VAL A 180 4.12 -3.19 16.88
C VAL A 180 5.55 -3.73 16.90
N LYS A 181 5.99 -4.34 15.79
CA LYS A 181 7.39 -4.72 15.55
C LYS A 181 7.91 -4.05 14.28
N VAL A 182 9.08 -3.42 14.36
CA VAL A 182 9.82 -2.99 13.18
C VAL A 182 10.55 -4.20 12.61
N CYS A 183 10.27 -4.49 11.35
CA CYS A 183 10.66 -5.73 10.69
C CYS A 183 11.45 -5.46 9.40
N HIS A 184 12.05 -6.50 8.85
CA HIS A 184 12.46 -6.57 7.45
C HIS A 184 11.46 -7.39 6.64
N GLN A 185 11.44 -7.19 5.33
CA GLN A 185 10.67 -7.98 4.38
C GLN A 185 11.13 -9.43 4.42
N ALA A 186 10.26 -10.37 4.78
CA ALA A 186 10.57 -11.79 4.83
C ALA A 186 10.94 -12.33 3.44
N LYS A 187 11.89 -13.24 3.40
CA LYS A 187 12.19 -14.00 2.18
C LYS A 187 11.16 -15.11 1.99
N ALA A 188 10.43 -15.06 0.89
CA ALA A 188 9.38 -16.03 0.59
C ALA A 188 9.12 -16.16 -0.92
N TYR A 189 8.34 -17.17 -1.29
CA TYR A 189 7.87 -17.40 -2.65
C TYR A 189 6.51 -18.08 -2.64
N TRP A 190 5.84 -18.06 -3.79
CA TRP A 190 4.63 -18.85 -4.06
C TRP A 190 5.00 -20.08 -4.90
N GLU A 191 4.31 -21.18 -4.69
CA GLU A 191 4.47 -22.44 -5.40
C GLU A 191 3.13 -22.92 -5.91
N GLU A 192 3.11 -23.68 -7.02
CA GLU A 192 1.89 -24.20 -7.64
C GLU A 192 0.84 -23.11 -7.91
N GLU A 193 1.29 -22.00 -8.52
CA GLU A 193 0.52 -20.76 -8.63
C GLU A 193 -0.71 -20.84 -9.55
N PHE A 194 -0.92 -21.94 -10.28
CA PHE A 194 -2.04 -22.08 -11.20
C PHE A 194 -2.78 -23.40 -11.01
N VAL A 195 -4.12 -23.28 -10.89
CA VAL A 195 -5.04 -24.43 -10.93
C VAL A 195 -5.74 -24.45 -12.28
N GLU A 196 -5.64 -25.58 -13.01
CA GLU A 196 -6.33 -25.78 -14.27
C GLU A 196 -7.78 -26.22 -14.04
N TYR A 197 -8.68 -25.60 -14.77
CA TYR A 197 -10.09 -25.97 -14.91
C TYR A 197 -10.44 -26.09 -16.38
N LYS A 198 -11.63 -26.65 -16.70
CA LYS A 198 -12.11 -26.73 -18.08
C LYS A 198 -13.48 -26.05 -18.21
N THR A 199 -13.64 -25.32 -19.31
CA THR A 199 -14.95 -24.80 -19.72
C THR A 199 -15.92 -25.96 -20.01
N PRO A 200 -17.25 -25.74 -20.10
CA PRO A 200 -18.20 -26.75 -20.54
C PRO A 200 -17.89 -27.34 -21.92
N HIS A 201 -17.12 -26.65 -22.75
CA HIS A 201 -16.68 -27.13 -24.08
C HIS A 201 -15.29 -27.81 -24.07
N GLY A 202 -14.68 -28.01 -22.86
CA GLY A 202 -13.43 -28.74 -22.71
C GLY A 202 -12.16 -27.90 -22.88
N GLU A 203 -12.27 -26.58 -23.10
CA GLU A 203 -11.13 -25.67 -23.20
C GLU A 203 -10.54 -25.41 -21.81
N PRO A 204 -9.19 -25.53 -21.63
CA PRO A 204 -8.55 -25.27 -20.35
C PRO A 204 -8.55 -23.76 -20.05
N TYR A 205 -8.70 -23.44 -18.75
CA TYR A 205 -8.45 -22.12 -18.21
C TYR A 205 -7.80 -22.25 -16.83
N TYR A 206 -7.10 -21.19 -16.40
CA TYR A 206 -6.26 -21.25 -15.22
C TYR A 206 -6.65 -20.17 -14.23
N TRP A 207 -6.77 -20.55 -12.95
CA TRP A 207 -6.90 -19.61 -11.85
C TRP A 207 -5.59 -19.47 -11.11
N LEU A 208 -5.18 -18.20 -10.84
CA LEU A 208 -4.09 -17.92 -9.94
C LEU A 208 -4.47 -18.40 -8.53
N SER A 209 -3.61 -19.19 -7.95
CA SER A 209 -3.74 -19.80 -6.62
C SER A 209 -2.35 -19.86 -6.00
N GLY A 210 -2.03 -20.96 -5.33
CA GLY A 210 -0.69 -21.26 -4.87
C GLY A 210 -0.59 -21.41 -3.37
N THR A 211 0.54 -21.99 -2.97
CA THR A 211 0.93 -22.16 -1.58
C THR A 211 2.07 -21.20 -1.25
N TYR A 212 1.89 -20.42 -0.20
CA TYR A 212 2.89 -19.48 0.27
C TYR A 212 3.94 -20.19 1.14
N HIS A 213 5.21 -19.97 0.82
CA HIS A 213 6.37 -20.53 1.54
C HIS A 213 7.26 -19.42 2.07
N CYS A 214 7.30 -19.26 3.40
CA CYS A 214 8.26 -18.39 4.07
C CYS A 214 9.56 -19.15 4.28
N LEU A 215 10.67 -18.61 3.76
CA LEU A 215 12.03 -19.15 3.95
C LEU A 215 12.78 -18.47 5.09
N ASP A 216 12.20 -17.43 5.66
CA ASP A 216 12.82 -16.67 6.74
C ASP A 216 12.44 -17.25 8.10
N ASN A 217 13.44 -17.40 8.98
CA ASN A 217 13.25 -17.87 10.34
C ASN A 217 13.56 -16.78 11.38
N SER A 218 13.79 -15.54 10.93
CA SER A 218 14.12 -14.42 11.81
C SER A 218 12.86 -13.92 12.51
N PRO A 219 12.86 -13.73 13.83
CA PRO A 219 11.74 -13.11 14.55
C PRO A 219 11.51 -11.63 14.16
N LYS A 220 12.42 -11.06 13.34
CA LYS A 220 12.29 -9.73 12.76
C LYS A 220 11.70 -9.74 11.34
N ALA A 221 11.32 -10.89 10.81
CA ALA A 221 10.64 -10.99 9.52
C ALA A 221 9.16 -10.56 9.68
N ASP A 222 8.66 -9.75 8.76
CA ASP A 222 7.31 -9.17 8.82
C ASP A 222 6.21 -10.23 8.90
N TYR A 223 6.30 -11.26 8.06
CA TYR A 223 5.35 -12.38 8.07
C TYR A 223 5.32 -13.10 9.42
N LEU A 224 6.50 -13.40 10.01
CA LEU A 224 6.57 -14.11 11.29
C LEU A 224 6.08 -13.24 12.45
N ALA A 225 6.33 -11.93 12.41
CA ALA A 225 5.79 -11.00 13.39
C ALA A 225 4.25 -11.02 13.41
N MET A 226 3.60 -11.07 12.22
CA MET A 226 2.15 -11.19 12.13
C MET A 226 1.63 -12.52 12.64
N GLN A 227 2.33 -13.64 12.37
CA GLN A 227 1.97 -14.95 12.92
C GLN A 227 2.00 -14.98 14.46
N GLU A 228 2.82 -14.13 15.09
CA GLU A 228 2.87 -13.93 16.54
C GLU A 228 1.87 -12.88 17.06
N SER A 229 0.96 -12.40 16.20
CA SER A 229 -0.06 -11.38 16.50
C SER A 229 0.51 -9.97 16.74
N TYR A 230 1.62 -9.61 16.11
CA TYR A 230 2.13 -8.23 16.08
C TYR A 230 1.83 -7.55 14.75
N ALA A 231 1.53 -6.27 14.79
CA ALA A 231 1.58 -5.45 13.59
C ALA A 231 3.02 -5.31 13.13
N SER A 232 3.31 -5.61 11.86
CA SER A 232 4.64 -5.43 11.27
C SER A 232 4.75 -4.06 10.63
N VAL A 233 5.89 -3.37 10.83
CA VAL A 233 6.26 -2.12 10.17
C VAL A 233 7.58 -2.34 9.46
N VAL A 234 7.56 -2.30 8.14
CA VAL A 234 8.76 -2.45 7.32
C VAL A 234 9.09 -1.11 6.65
N PRO A 235 10.24 -0.49 6.96
CA PRO A 235 10.74 0.64 6.17
C PRO A 235 11.19 0.12 4.80
N MET A 236 10.62 0.69 3.73
CA MET A 236 10.88 0.33 2.35
C MET A 236 11.57 1.48 1.61
N GLN A 237 12.34 1.15 0.58
CA GLN A 237 13.00 2.13 -0.27
C GLN A 237 12.51 1.98 -1.71
N VAL A 238 12.47 3.11 -2.45
CA VAL A 238 12.14 3.12 -3.88
C VAL A 238 13.37 2.93 -4.77
N ASP A 239 14.56 2.99 -4.19
CA ASP A 239 15.80 2.64 -4.88
C ASP A 239 16.10 1.15 -4.73
N PHE A 240 15.94 0.40 -5.81
CA PHE A 240 16.18 -1.05 -5.87
C PHE A 240 17.64 -1.42 -6.17
N THR A 241 18.57 -0.46 -6.14
CA THR A 241 19.98 -0.72 -6.44
C THR A 241 20.62 -1.64 -5.40
N ALA A 242 21.20 -2.72 -5.84
CA ALA A 242 21.93 -3.66 -4.98
C ALA A 242 23.37 -3.16 -4.71
N TYR A 243 23.51 -2.10 -3.95
CA TYR A 243 24.81 -1.42 -3.68
C TYR A 243 25.93 -2.36 -3.23
N LYS A 244 25.59 -3.41 -2.46
CA LYS A 244 26.58 -4.36 -1.91
C LYS A 244 27.35 -5.14 -3.00
N VAL A 245 26.78 -5.30 -4.19
CA VAL A 245 27.39 -6.07 -5.29
C VAL A 245 27.85 -5.18 -6.45
N MET A 246 27.67 -3.82 -6.34
CA MET A 246 28.04 -2.91 -7.43
C MET A 246 29.49 -3.00 -7.83
N GLU A 247 30.43 -3.01 -6.86
CA GLU A 247 31.87 -3.09 -7.16
C GLU A 247 32.27 -4.44 -7.80
N GLU A 248 31.63 -5.53 -7.40
CA GLU A 248 31.85 -6.84 -8.05
C GLU A 248 31.40 -6.79 -9.52
N ILE A 249 30.20 -6.29 -9.78
CA ILE A 249 29.62 -6.16 -11.13
C ILE A 249 30.46 -5.21 -11.98
N LYS A 250 30.88 -4.05 -11.45
CA LYS A 250 31.79 -3.12 -12.10
C LYS A 250 33.09 -3.78 -12.55
N ASN A 251 33.74 -4.54 -11.65
CA ASN A 251 34.98 -5.25 -11.96
C ASN A 251 34.82 -6.33 -13.05
N ARG A 252 33.61 -6.81 -13.30
CA ARG A 252 33.33 -7.81 -14.35
C ARG A 252 33.05 -7.16 -15.70
N PHE A 253 32.40 -5.99 -15.74
CA PHE A 253 31.88 -5.39 -16.97
C PHE A 253 32.65 -4.15 -17.46
N GLU A 254 33.28 -3.36 -16.59
CA GLU A 254 34.05 -2.17 -17.00
C GLU A 254 35.51 -2.50 -17.45
N LYS A 255 35.89 -3.76 -17.48
CA LYS A 255 37.20 -4.21 -18.02
C LYS A 255 37.16 -4.58 -19.51
N CYS A 256 36.01 -4.34 -20.18
CA CYS A 256 35.83 -4.59 -21.60
C CYS A 256 36.16 -3.37 -22.46
#